data_6f8ff92553440fabf386c85e3fa84183
#
_entry.id   6f8ff92553440fabf386c85e3fa84183
#
_cell.length_a   1.000
_cell.length_b   1.000
_cell.length_c   1.000
_cell.angle_alpha   90.00
_cell.angle_beta   90.00
_cell.angle_gamma   90.00
#
_symmetry.space_group_name_H-M   'P 1'
#
loop_
_entity.id
_entity.type
_entity.pdbx_description
1 polymer ?
#
loop_
_entity_poly.entity_id
_entity_poly.type
_entity_poly.pdbx_seq_one_letter_code
_entity_poly.pdbx_strand_id
1 'polypeptide(L)'
;MKKTLLLIFSILCVNSFSYVERNDQVGNRGLELIRESNINQNMGLSKESGSTQIIDAYRGNGKFSKTKGFMIGTTSNFLAYPNITAGVTVAYDKYKFKPDNNDYWGRDYDVNTYFSYKLNKNLFTVGFGYSQARHVEKRGYIGNFEYGRFLTGNTYLYAGVEGQNRDYKGEGSENLRFANYKLGVLRQDTWKKLKFVNGVEINMDNRKYDVEDRGRGNLTFVSRVSYYIYDDLLFDVQYRGTKNNKFYDSVIGLGFTHYF
;
A
#
# COMPACT_ATOMS: atom_id res chain seq x y z
N MET A 1 -15.78 -20.98 -13.04
CA MET A 1 -15.54 -20.80 -11.61
C MET A 1 -14.60 -19.61 -11.28
N LYS A 2 -13.50 -19.35 -12.03
CA LYS A 2 -12.54 -18.28 -11.72
C LYS A 2 -13.15 -16.85 -11.71
N LYS A 3 -14.15 -16.57 -12.56
CA LYS A 3 -14.79 -15.24 -12.66
C LYS A 3 -15.76 -14.93 -11.50
N THR A 4 -16.35 -15.96 -10.88
CA THR A 4 -17.35 -15.81 -9.82
C THR A 4 -16.71 -15.44 -8.47
N LEU A 5 -15.48 -15.88 -8.22
CA LEU A 5 -14.76 -15.56 -7.00
C LEU A 5 -14.40 -14.07 -6.91
N LEU A 6 -14.09 -13.44 -8.05
CA LEU A 6 -13.78 -12.01 -8.13
C LEU A 6 -14.98 -11.13 -7.75
N LEU A 7 -16.19 -11.58 -8.14
CA LEU A 7 -17.44 -10.84 -7.85
C LEU A 7 -17.85 -10.94 -6.38
N ILE A 8 -17.61 -12.08 -5.75
CA ILE A 8 -17.98 -12.32 -4.34
C ILE A 8 -17.10 -11.48 -3.39
N PHE A 9 -15.80 -11.29 -3.72
CA PHE A 9 -14.92 -10.41 -2.93
C PHE A 9 -15.32 -8.94 -2.99
N SER A 10 -15.93 -8.49 -4.09
CA SER A 10 -16.36 -7.09 -4.25
C SER A 10 -17.58 -6.71 -3.40
N ILE A 11 -18.32 -7.68 -2.84
CA ILE A 11 -19.62 -7.46 -2.19
C ILE A 11 -19.53 -7.49 -0.65
N LEU A 12 -18.46 -8.02 -0.06
CA LEU A 12 -18.40 -8.34 1.37
C LEU A 12 -17.84 -7.24 2.29
N CYS A 13 -17.56 -6.05 1.79
CA CYS A 13 -16.90 -5.02 2.59
C CYS A 13 -17.77 -3.80 2.85
N VAL A 14 -18.63 -3.87 3.86
CA VAL A 14 -19.31 -2.68 4.40
C VAL A 14 -19.19 -2.66 5.93
N ASN A 15 -18.70 -1.53 6.42
CA ASN A 15 -18.78 -0.97 7.78
C ASN A 15 -17.70 -1.27 8.81
N SER A 16 -16.95 -0.23 9.18
CA SER A 16 -16.57 0.18 10.54
C SER A 16 -15.43 1.23 10.65
N PHE A 17 -15.14 1.79 11.78
CA PHE A 17 -14.71 3.15 12.10
C PHE A 17 -13.47 3.28 13.00
N SER A 18 -12.62 4.30 12.91
CA SER A 18 -11.95 5.01 14.00
C SER A 18 -10.91 6.05 13.61
N TYR A 19 -10.53 6.90 14.57
CA TYR A 19 -9.40 7.82 14.51
C TYR A 19 -8.44 7.62 15.68
N VAL A 20 -7.23 7.36 15.35
CA VAL A 20 -6.01 7.62 16.08
C VAL A 20 -4.98 7.87 14.99
N GLU A 21 -3.94 8.65 15.23
CA GLU A 21 -2.85 8.81 14.28
C GLU A 21 -2.30 7.44 13.89
N ARG A 22 -2.84 6.93 12.81
CA ARG A 22 -2.50 5.65 12.22
C ARG A 22 -1.09 5.76 11.65
N ASN A 23 -0.31 4.71 11.80
CA ASN A 23 0.92 4.61 11.05
C ASN A 23 0.59 4.69 9.54
N ASP A 24 0.96 5.78 8.89
CA ASP A 24 0.62 6.04 7.50
C ASP A 24 1.10 4.93 6.56
N GLN A 25 2.20 4.26 6.91
CA GLN A 25 2.73 3.14 6.13
C GLN A 25 1.81 1.91 6.18
N VAL A 26 1.06 1.74 7.26
CA VAL A 26 0.03 0.70 7.36
C VAL A 26 -1.24 1.14 6.64
N GLY A 27 -1.64 2.40 6.80
CA GLY A 27 -2.87 2.94 6.22
C GLY A 27 -2.98 2.80 4.71
N ASN A 28 -1.86 2.88 4.01
CA ASN A 28 -1.78 2.81 2.54
C ASN A 28 -1.21 1.48 2.05
N ARG A 29 -0.97 0.52 2.96
CA ARG A 29 -0.26 -0.71 2.64
C ARG A 29 -0.92 -1.50 1.51
N GLY A 30 -2.24 -1.56 1.49
CA GLY A 30 -2.97 -2.25 0.43
C GLY A 30 -2.66 -1.67 -0.96
N LEU A 31 -2.76 -0.36 -1.12
CA LEU A 31 -2.42 0.32 -2.38
C LEU A 31 -0.95 0.15 -2.74
N GLU A 32 -0.05 0.28 -1.78
CA GLU A 32 1.39 0.14 -2.02
C GLU A 32 1.76 -1.28 -2.47
N LEU A 33 1.21 -2.31 -1.86
CA LEU A 33 1.51 -3.69 -2.24
C LEU A 33 0.97 -4.05 -3.61
N ILE A 34 -0.24 -3.63 -3.96
CA ILE A 34 -0.77 -3.82 -5.31
C ILE A 34 0.09 -3.07 -6.32
N ARG A 35 0.44 -1.83 -6.03
CA ARG A 35 1.31 -1.00 -6.87
C ARG A 35 2.66 -1.69 -7.10
N GLU A 36 3.32 -2.13 -6.05
CA GLU A 36 4.61 -2.81 -6.14
C GLU A 36 4.50 -4.12 -6.91
N SER A 37 3.44 -4.90 -6.70
CA SER A 37 3.18 -6.12 -7.47
C SER A 37 3.05 -5.82 -8.97
N ASN A 38 2.28 -4.79 -9.33
CA ASN A 38 2.11 -4.38 -10.71
C ASN A 38 3.42 -3.87 -11.34
N ILE A 39 4.20 -3.07 -10.62
CA ILE A 39 5.51 -2.61 -11.08
C ILE A 39 6.42 -3.82 -11.31
N ASN A 40 6.45 -4.77 -10.39
CA ASN A 40 7.26 -5.98 -10.49
C ASN A 40 6.89 -6.85 -11.71
N GLN A 41 5.59 -7.01 -11.99
CA GLN A 41 5.12 -7.70 -13.20
C GLN A 41 5.60 -7.00 -14.48
N ASN A 42 5.68 -5.69 -14.47
CA ASN A 42 6.09 -4.90 -15.63
C ASN A 42 7.60 -4.70 -15.79
N MET A 43 8.41 -5.04 -14.80
CA MET A 43 9.88 -4.99 -14.88
C MET A 43 10.51 -6.13 -15.69
N GLY A 44 9.72 -7.00 -16.31
CA GLY A 44 10.21 -8.05 -17.19
C GLY A 44 10.96 -9.20 -16.51
N LEU A 45 10.96 -9.22 -15.17
CA LEU A 45 11.62 -10.25 -14.36
C LEU A 45 10.62 -11.30 -13.83
N SER A 46 9.32 -11.05 -13.94
CA SER A 46 8.30 -12.07 -13.76
C SER A 46 8.00 -12.70 -15.12
N LYS A 47 8.08 -14.00 -15.21
CA LYS A 47 7.76 -14.77 -16.41
C LYS A 47 6.29 -14.71 -16.83
N GLU A 48 5.47 -13.91 -16.15
CA GLU A 48 4.04 -14.13 -16.15
C GLU A 48 3.24 -12.88 -16.38
N SER A 49 2.60 -12.87 -17.51
CA SER A 49 1.40 -12.11 -17.80
C SER A 49 0.22 -12.88 -17.19
N GLY A 50 -0.48 -12.34 -16.23
CA GLY A 50 -1.61 -13.05 -15.69
C GLY A 50 -2.22 -12.37 -14.47
N SER A 51 -2.80 -13.17 -13.63
CA SER A 51 -3.36 -12.76 -12.36
C SER A 51 -2.39 -13.08 -11.24
N THR A 52 -2.36 -12.23 -10.23
CA THR A 52 -1.55 -12.42 -9.02
C THR A 52 -2.47 -12.47 -7.81
N GLN A 53 -2.21 -13.35 -6.86
CA GLN A 53 -2.80 -13.31 -5.52
C GLN A 53 -1.73 -13.00 -4.49
N ILE A 54 -2.06 -12.16 -3.52
CA ILE A 54 -1.16 -11.73 -2.46
C ILE A 54 -1.85 -11.97 -1.12
N ILE A 55 -1.13 -12.60 -0.20
CA ILE A 55 -1.53 -12.70 1.21
C ILE A 55 -0.35 -12.15 2.01
N ASP A 56 -0.63 -11.21 2.91
CA ASP A 56 0.40 -10.55 3.70
C ASP A 56 -0.07 -10.37 5.15
N ALA A 57 0.77 -10.75 6.09
CA ALA A 57 0.61 -10.45 7.51
C ALA A 57 1.70 -9.45 7.91
N TYR A 58 1.35 -8.38 8.60
CA TYR A 58 2.26 -7.29 8.86
C TYR A 58 2.17 -6.71 10.27
N ARG A 59 3.26 -6.08 10.67
CA ARG A 59 3.36 -5.32 11.92
C ARG A 59 4.00 -3.97 11.65
N GLY A 60 3.28 -2.91 12.04
CA GLY A 60 3.77 -1.54 12.01
C GLY A 60 4.20 -1.05 13.38
N ASN A 61 5.23 -0.22 13.39
CA ASN A 61 5.70 0.49 14.58
C ASN A 61 6.06 1.92 14.18
N GLY A 62 5.38 2.88 14.76
CA GLY A 62 5.60 4.30 14.51
C GLY A 62 5.79 5.09 15.80
N LYS A 63 6.03 6.39 15.67
CA LYS A 63 6.14 7.33 16.79
C LYS A 63 4.87 7.30 17.65
N PHE A 64 3.72 7.33 17.01
CA PHE A 64 2.42 7.52 17.68
C PHE A 64 1.62 6.24 17.85
N SER A 65 1.86 5.20 17.06
CA SER A 65 1.05 3.99 17.10
C SER A 65 1.84 2.70 16.84
N LYS A 66 1.28 1.59 17.31
CA LYS A 66 1.65 0.24 16.91
C LYS A 66 0.48 -0.38 16.17
N THR A 67 0.75 -1.11 15.10
CA THR A 67 -0.28 -1.76 14.29
C THR A 67 0.12 -3.20 13.99
N LYS A 68 -0.86 -4.06 13.83
CA LYS A 68 -0.71 -5.41 13.30
C LYS A 68 -1.93 -5.77 12.48
N GLY A 69 -1.73 -6.46 11.38
CA GLY A 69 -2.84 -6.79 10.50
C GLY A 69 -2.50 -7.88 9.50
N PHE A 70 -3.47 -8.16 8.68
CA PHE A 70 -3.31 -9.03 7.52
C PHE A 70 -4.06 -8.44 6.33
N MET A 71 -3.64 -8.83 5.14
CA MET A 71 -4.21 -8.38 3.90
C MET A 71 -4.25 -9.52 2.88
N ILE A 72 -5.29 -9.48 2.06
CA ILE A 72 -5.43 -10.32 0.87
C ILE A 72 -5.64 -9.40 -0.32
N GLY A 73 -4.97 -9.69 -1.41
CA GLY A 73 -5.11 -8.92 -2.65
C GLY A 73 -5.05 -9.78 -3.88
N THR A 74 -5.57 -9.24 -4.97
CA THR A 74 -5.44 -9.84 -6.30
C THR A 74 -5.24 -8.78 -7.35
N THR A 75 -4.46 -9.09 -8.37
CA THR A 75 -4.31 -8.28 -9.58
C THR A 75 -4.62 -9.14 -10.80
N SER A 76 -5.10 -8.52 -11.85
CA SER A 76 -5.35 -9.22 -13.12
C SER A 76 -5.13 -8.29 -14.29
N ASN A 77 -4.49 -8.80 -15.33
CA ASN A 77 -4.43 -8.17 -16.64
C ASN A 77 -5.72 -8.51 -17.40
N PHE A 78 -6.24 -7.55 -18.15
CA PHE A 78 -7.36 -7.83 -19.04
C PHE A 78 -6.88 -8.57 -20.29
N LEU A 79 -7.46 -9.74 -20.58
CA LEU A 79 -7.06 -10.55 -21.73
C LEU A 79 -7.20 -9.79 -23.07
N ALA A 80 -8.23 -8.96 -23.20
CA ALA A 80 -8.45 -8.13 -24.41
C ALA A 80 -7.53 -6.90 -24.45
N TYR A 81 -6.99 -6.48 -23.33
CA TYR A 81 -6.14 -5.28 -23.19
C TYR A 81 -4.97 -5.56 -22.24
N PRO A 82 -3.94 -6.27 -22.69
CA PRO A 82 -2.84 -6.72 -21.83
C PRO A 82 -2.03 -5.60 -21.18
N ASN A 83 -2.15 -4.38 -21.71
CA ASN A 83 -1.53 -3.18 -21.13
C ASN A 83 -2.32 -2.59 -19.94
N ILE A 84 -3.52 -3.10 -19.66
CA ILE A 84 -4.36 -2.66 -18.55
C ILE A 84 -4.32 -3.72 -17.47
N THR A 85 -3.98 -3.29 -16.25
CA THR A 85 -4.02 -4.13 -15.05
C THR A 85 -4.96 -3.49 -14.04
N ALA A 86 -5.80 -4.30 -13.42
CA ALA A 86 -6.62 -3.89 -12.28
C ALA A 86 -6.30 -4.77 -11.07
N GLY A 87 -6.49 -4.22 -9.88
CA GLY A 87 -6.31 -4.98 -8.65
C GLY A 87 -7.19 -4.48 -7.52
N VAL A 88 -7.37 -5.35 -6.54
CA VAL A 88 -8.10 -5.06 -5.31
C VAL A 88 -7.39 -5.70 -4.12
N THR A 89 -7.36 -4.98 -2.99
CA THR A 89 -6.95 -5.54 -1.69
C THR A 89 -8.00 -5.27 -0.64
N VAL A 90 -8.05 -6.19 0.32
CA VAL A 90 -8.80 -6.05 1.56
C VAL A 90 -7.85 -6.27 2.71
N ALA A 91 -7.81 -5.35 3.66
CA ALA A 91 -6.98 -5.45 4.84
C ALA A 91 -7.80 -5.34 6.13
N TYR A 92 -7.29 -5.97 7.17
CA TYR A 92 -7.81 -5.87 8.53
C TYR A 92 -6.67 -5.56 9.48
N ASP A 93 -6.81 -4.50 10.25
CA ASP A 93 -5.81 -4.01 11.19
C ASP A 93 -6.31 -3.94 12.62
N LYS A 94 -5.39 -4.16 13.54
CA LYS A 94 -5.50 -3.72 14.94
C LYS A 94 -4.40 -2.72 15.21
N TYR A 95 -4.74 -1.61 15.84
CA TYR A 95 -3.78 -0.58 16.21
C TYR A 95 -3.92 -0.16 17.67
N LYS A 96 -2.82 0.28 18.27
CA LYS A 96 -2.75 0.82 19.62
C LYS A 96 -2.04 2.17 19.57
N PHE A 97 -2.67 3.19 20.14
CA PHE A 97 -2.06 4.51 20.28
C PHE A 97 -1.07 4.55 21.45
N LYS A 98 0.14 5.04 21.22
CA LYS A 98 1.23 4.97 22.19
C LYS A 98 1.13 5.95 23.36
N PRO A 99 0.62 7.20 23.19
CA PRO A 99 0.41 8.13 24.29
C PRO A 99 -0.64 7.67 25.31
N ASP A 100 -1.59 6.83 24.87
CA ASP A 100 -2.59 6.25 25.76
C ASP A 100 -2.00 5.09 26.55
N ASN A 101 -2.01 5.20 27.88
CA ASN A 101 -1.68 4.09 28.80
C ASN A 101 -2.73 2.97 28.78
N ASN A 102 -3.82 3.14 28.04
CA ASN A 102 -4.87 2.14 27.90
C ASN A 102 -4.45 1.03 26.93
N ASP A 103 -4.63 -0.22 27.32
CA ASP A 103 -4.36 -1.40 26.51
C ASP A 103 -5.41 -1.66 25.42
N TYR A 104 -6.16 -0.64 25.04
CA TYR A 104 -7.20 -0.74 24.04
C TYR A 104 -6.58 -0.81 22.61
N TRP A 105 -7.02 -1.83 21.86
CA TRP A 105 -6.70 -2.00 20.45
C TRP A 105 -7.89 -1.61 19.59
N GLY A 106 -7.76 -0.55 18.81
CA GLY A 106 -8.70 -0.22 17.73
C GLY A 106 -8.66 -1.27 16.61
N ARG A 107 -9.70 -1.29 15.79
CA ARG A 107 -9.84 -2.21 14.65
C ARG A 107 -10.14 -1.41 13.40
N ASP A 108 -9.56 -1.81 12.29
CA ASP A 108 -9.61 -1.11 11.01
C ASP A 108 -9.81 -2.09 9.85
N TYR A 109 -10.52 -1.64 8.83
CA TYR A 109 -10.73 -2.39 7.59
C TYR A 109 -10.49 -1.45 6.41
N ASP A 110 -9.74 -1.92 5.44
CA ASP A 110 -9.46 -1.18 4.23
C ASP A 110 -9.83 -2.00 3.00
N VAL A 111 -10.38 -1.30 2.01
CA VAL A 111 -10.56 -1.83 0.67
C VAL A 111 -9.86 -0.88 -0.29
N ASN A 112 -8.95 -1.38 -1.08
CA ASN A 112 -8.23 -0.58 -2.06
C ASN A 112 -8.38 -1.21 -3.44
N THR A 113 -8.54 -0.36 -4.44
CA THR A 113 -8.55 -0.74 -5.84
C THR A 113 -7.55 0.09 -6.60
N TYR A 114 -6.98 -0.44 -7.66
CA TYR A 114 -6.18 0.33 -8.58
C TYR A 114 -6.38 -0.12 -10.02
N PHE A 115 -6.07 0.81 -10.93
CA PHE A 115 -5.98 0.58 -12.35
C PHE A 115 -4.67 1.12 -12.85
N SER A 116 -4.00 0.38 -13.73
CA SER A 116 -2.81 0.87 -14.39
C SER A 116 -2.86 0.62 -15.88
N TYR A 117 -2.23 1.53 -16.63
CA TYR A 117 -2.07 1.46 -18.06
C TYR A 117 -0.61 1.60 -18.44
N LYS A 118 -0.05 0.58 -19.10
CA LYS A 118 1.32 0.55 -19.60
C LYS A 118 1.37 0.99 -21.05
N LEU A 119 2.16 2.04 -21.31
CA LEU A 119 2.45 2.52 -22.66
C LEU A 119 3.97 2.52 -22.88
N ASN A 120 4.47 1.53 -23.60
CA ASN A 120 5.91 1.32 -23.81
C ASN A 120 6.64 1.17 -22.44
N LYS A 121 7.55 2.11 -22.14
CA LYS A 121 8.28 2.19 -20.86
C LYS A 121 7.56 3.00 -19.78
N ASN A 122 6.38 3.54 -20.06
CA ASN A 122 5.64 4.38 -19.12
C ASN A 122 4.51 3.58 -18.48
N LEU A 123 4.26 3.84 -17.21
CA LEU A 123 3.16 3.26 -16.44
C LEU A 123 2.37 4.39 -15.77
N PHE A 124 1.07 4.40 -16.02
CA PHE A 124 0.13 5.31 -15.37
C PHE A 124 -0.72 4.49 -14.42
N THR A 125 -0.83 4.93 -13.18
CA THR A 125 -1.59 4.21 -12.16
C THR A 125 -2.56 5.15 -11.46
N VAL A 126 -3.79 4.73 -11.29
CA VAL A 126 -4.82 5.38 -10.49
C VAL A 126 -5.29 4.41 -9.43
N GLY A 127 -5.30 4.83 -8.19
CA GLY A 127 -5.76 4.01 -7.06
C GLY A 127 -6.84 4.72 -6.26
N PHE A 128 -7.74 3.92 -5.69
CA PHE A 128 -8.77 4.36 -4.79
C PHE A 128 -8.80 3.44 -3.57
N GLY A 129 -8.87 4.03 -2.39
CA GLY A 129 -8.99 3.33 -1.14
C GLY A 129 -10.16 3.84 -0.32
N TYR A 130 -10.79 2.93 0.38
CA TYR A 130 -11.77 3.21 1.40
C TYR A 130 -11.34 2.56 2.69
N SER A 131 -11.24 3.34 3.75
CA SER A 131 -10.95 2.84 5.09
C SER A 131 -12.11 3.11 6.01
N GLN A 132 -12.32 2.20 6.94
CA GLN A 132 -13.34 2.36 7.93
C GLN A 132 -12.89 1.71 9.23
N ALA A 133 -12.79 2.50 10.29
CA ALA A 133 -12.30 2.00 11.56
C ALA A 133 -13.26 2.29 12.72
N ARG A 134 -13.36 1.30 13.60
CA ARG A 134 -14.41 1.21 14.61
C ARG A 134 -14.08 2.10 15.83
N HIS A 135 -14.81 3.13 16.09
CA HIS A 135 -14.95 3.99 17.28
C HIS A 135 -14.73 5.49 17.07
N VAL A 136 -13.90 5.98 16.14
CA VAL A 136 -13.60 7.41 16.03
C VAL A 136 -13.78 7.98 14.62
N GLU A 137 -13.51 7.21 13.56
CA GLU A 137 -13.67 7.63 12.17
C GLU A 137 -15.02 7.20 11.59
N LYS A 138 -15.68 8.07 10.81
CA LYS A 138 -16.87 7.68 10.06
C LYS A 138 -16.48 6.96 8.79
N ARG A 139 -15.49 7.50 8.07
CA ARG A 139 -15.02 7.00 6.78
C ARG A 139 -13.76 7.74 6.35
N GLY A 140 -12.88 7.02 5.69
CA GLY A 140 -11.69 7.56 5.04
C GLY A 140 -11.68 7.21 3.56
N TYR A 141 -11.28 8.16 2.72
CA TYR A 141 -11.10 7.97 1.29
C TYR A 141 -9.67 8.33 0.92
N ILE A 142 -9.09 7.52 0.07
CA ILE A 142 -7.76 7.76 -0.50
C ILE A 142 -7.90 7.72 -2.02
N GLY A 143 -7.32 8.70 -2.69
CA GLY A 143 -7.16 8.68 -4.14
C GLY A 143 -5.70 8.90 -4.46
N ASN A 144 -5.11 8.12 -5.35
CA ASN A 144 -3.77 8.35 -5.83
C ASN A 144 -3.69 8.35 -7.36
N PHE A 145 -2.74 9.10 -7.86
CA PHE A 145 -2.29 9.05 -9.25
C PHE A 145 -0.77 8.97 -9.25
N GLU A 146 -0.23 8.06 -10.06
CA GLU A 146 1.20 7.90 -10.25
C GLU A 146 1.53 7.79 -11.73
N TYR A 147 2.56 8.49 -12.14
CA TYR A 147 3.25 8.29 -13.39
C TYR A 147 4.64 7.78 -13.11
N GLY A 148 5.04 6.72 -13.80
CA GLY A 148 6.38 6.21 -13.71
C GLY A 148 6.93 5.71 -15.04
N ARG A 149 8.25 5.55 -15.08
CA ARG A 149 8.99 5.13 -16.27
C ARG A 149 10.03 4.08 -15.92
N PHE A 150 10.03 3.00 -16.69
CA PHE A 150 11.10 2.01 -16.67
C PHE A 150 12.33 2.57 -17.38
N LEU A 151 13.36 2.95 -16.62
CA LEU A 151 14.62 3.45 -17.17
C LEU A 151 15.39 2.29 -17.81
N THR A 152 15.44 1.17 -17.12
CA THR A 152 15.99 -0.11 -17.56
C THR A 152 14.98 -1.22 -17.30
N GLY A 153 15.28 -2.48 -17.66
CA GLY A 153 14.41 -3.62 -17.36
C GLY A 153 14.21 -3.88 -15.87
N ASN A 154 15.05 -3.30 -15.00
CA ASN A 154 15.02 -3.54 -13.56
C ASN A 154 14.96 -2.25 -12.70
N THR A 155 14.83 -1.08 -13.32
CA THR A 155 14.79 0.21 -12.59
C THR A 155 13.58 1.03 -13.02
N TYR A 156 12.77 1.43 -12.06
CA TYR A 156 11.55 2.21 -12.23
C TYR A 156 11.65 3.52 -11.46
N LEU A 157 11.50 4.65 -12.17
CA LEU A 157 11.40 6.00 -11.62
C LEU A 157 9.94 6.43 -11.65
N TYR A 158 9.44 7.04 -10.59
CA TYR A 158 8.05 7.48 -10.52
C TYR A 158 7.86 8.78 -9.75
N ALA A 159 6.78 9.46 -10.08
CA ALA A 159 6.24 10.59 -9.35
C ALA A 159 4.73 10.40 -9.20
N GLY A 160 4.18 10.83 -8.08
CA GLY A 160 2.76 10.66 -7.82
C GLY A 160 2.20 11.66 -6.82
N VAL A 161 0.89 11.70 -6.77
CA VAL A 161 0.13 12.44 -5.77
C VAL A 161 -0.92 11.53 -5.15
N GLU A 162 -1.07 11.63 -3.84
CA GLU A 162 -2.07 10.92 -3.06
C GLU A 162 -2.88 11.94 -2.28
N GLY A 163 -4.18 11.94 -2.46
CA GLY A 163 -5.13 12.73 -1.68
C GLY A 163 -5.83 11.86 -0.64
N GLN A 164 -5.96 12.36 0.57
CA GLN A 164 -6.74 11.70 1.62
C GLN A 164 -7.81 12.64 2.15
N ASN A 165 -8.99 12.09 2.42
CA ASN A 165 -10.10 12.74 3.09
C ASN A 165 -10.64 11.80 4.15
N ARG A 166 -10.60 12.22 5.41
CA ARG A 166 -11.05 11.42 6.55
C ARG A 166 -12.05 12.19 7.39
N ASP A 167 -13.23 11.64 7.56
CA ASP A 167 -14.29 12.18 8.39
C ASP A 167 -14.26 11.53 9.77
N TYR A 168 -14.21 12.33 10.82
CA TYR A 168 -14.16 11.84 12.20
C TYR A 168 -15.49 11.94 12.92
N LYS A 169 -15.67 11.15 13.99
CA LYS A 169 -16.82 11.20 14.89
C LYS A 169 -16.46 12.01 16.14
N GLY A 170 -17.33 12.89 16.55
CA GLY A 170 -17.23 13.66 17.79
C GLY A 170 -17.57 15.12 17.57
N GLU A 171 -18.08 15.78 18.61
CA GLU A 171 -18.30 17.23 18.58
C GLU A 171 -16.93 17.92 18.50
N GLY A 172 -16.76 18.82 17.53
CA GLY A 172 -15.52 19.54 17.30
C GLY A 172 -14.44 18.80 16.52
N SER A 173 -14.69 17.57 16.01
CA SER A 173 -13.74 16.87 15.17
C SER A 173 -13.66 17.48 13.77
N GLU A 174 -12.49 17.97 13.39
CA GLU A 174 -12.24 18.47 12.05
C GLU A 174 -11.94 17.33 11.08
N ASN A 175 -12.46 17.43 9.86
CA ASN A 175 -12.13 16.49 8.79
C ASN A 175 -10.70 16.70 8.34
N LEU A 176 -9.91 15.63 8.34
CA LEU A 176 -8.53 15.68 7.86
C LEU A 176 -8.51 15.56 6.33
N ARG A 177 -7.99 16.58 5.67
CA ARG A 177 -7.78 16.61 4.21
C ARG A 177 -6.35 16.99 3.93
N PHE A 178 -5.65 16.14 3.20
CA PHE A 178 -4.29 16.47 2.78
C PHE A 178 -3.92 15.79 1.45
N ALA A 179 -2.90 16.32 0.81
CA ALA A 179 -2.24 15.71 -0.34
C ALA A 179 -0.79 15.39 0.01
N ASN A 180 -0.34 14.23 -0.42
CA ASN A 180 1.04 13.76 -0.32
C ASN A 180 1.61 13.63 -1.73
N TYR A 181 2.73 14.31 -1.99
CA TYR A 181 3.46 14.25 -3.25
C TYR A 181 4.65 13.29 -3.08
N LYS A 182 4.82 12.40 -4.04
CA LYS A 182 5.84 11.34 -4.00
C LYS A 182 6.78 11.46 -5.19
N LEU A 183 8.06 11.24 -4.95
CA LEU A 183 9.06 11.04 -5.99
C LEU A 183 9.95 9.89 -5.54
N GLY A 184 10.10 8.85 -6.35
CA GLY A 184 10.85 7.68 -5.93
C GLY A 184 11.46 6.89 -7.05
N VAL A 185 12.36 5.99 -6.65
CA VAL A 185 13.00 5.02 -7.52
C VAL A 185 12.91 3.64 -6.87
N LEU A 186 12.56 2.63 -7.67
CA LEU A 186 12.61 1.22 -7.31
C LEU A 186 13.58 0.49 -8.22
N ARG A 187 14.35 -0.42 -7.65
CA ARG A 187 15.21 -1.34 -8.38
C ARG A 187 14.92 -2.77 -7.97
N GLN A 188 14.84 -3.65 -8.96
CA GLN A 188 14.67 -5.08 -8.78
C GLN A 188 15.88 -5.82 -9.30
N ASP A 189 16.41 -6.71 -8.49
CA ASP A 189 17.51 -7.61 -8.86
C ASP A 189 17.09 -9.05 -8.54
N THR A 190 17.58 -10.02 -9.31
CA THR A 190 17.30 -11.44 -9.10
C THR A 190 18.61 -12.21 -9.01
N TRP A 191 18.73 -13.05 -8.01
CA TRP A 191 19.85 -13.94 -7.81
C TRP A 191 19.36 -15.35 -7.46
N LYS A 192 19.53 -16.29 -8.38
CA LYS A 192 18.98 -17.67 -8.25
C LYS A 192 17.46 -17.63 -7.99
N LYS A 193 17.03 -18.16 -6.84
CA LYS A 193 15.64 -18.16 -6.37
C LYS A 193 15.27 -16.93 -5.51
N LEU A 194 16.16 -15.97 -5.36
CA LEU A 194 15.91 -14.76 -4.60
C LEU A 194 15.66 -13.58 -5.53
N LYS A 195 14.65 -12.80 -5.21
CA LYS A 195 14.29 -11.55 -5.85
C LYS A 195 14.34 -10.43 -4.82
N PHE A 196 15.03 -9.37 -5.12
CA PHE A 196 15.21 -8.21 -4.27
C PHE A 196 14.55 -7.01 -4.93
N VAL A 197 13.71 -6.30 -4.20
CA VAL A 197 13.18 -5.00 -4.63
C VAL A 197 13.59 -3.99 -3.57
N ASN A 198 14.36 -2.99 -3.95
CA ASN A 198 14.80 -1.94 -3.07
C ASN A 198 14.46 -0.58 -3.67
N GLY A 199 14.10 0.37 -2.83
CA GLY A 199 13.77 1.70 -3.29
C GLY A 199 13.89 2.77 -2.24
N VAL A 200 13.87 4.00 -2.74
CA VAL A 200 13.86 5.23 -1.94
C VAL A 200 12.79 6.15 -2.51
N GLU A 201 12.02 6.75 -1.62
CA GLU A 201 10.94 7.67 -1.96
C GLU A 201 11.05 8.92 -1.09
N ILE A 202 10.98 10.08 -1.71
CA ILE A 202 10.84 11.35 -1.03
C ILE A 202 9.35 11.70 -1.05
N ASN A 203 8.81 12.02 0.12
CA ASN A 203 7.41 12.40 0.27
C ASN A 203 7.33 13.81 0.83
N MET A 204 6.37 14.58 0.33
CA MET A 204 6.02 15.92 0.83
C MET A 204 4.52 15.98 1.01
N ASP A 205 4.05 16.34 2.19
CA ASP A 205 2.64 16.51 2.43
C ASP A 205 2.26 17.94 2.81
N ASN A 206 1.01 18.31 2.57
CA ASN A 206 0.47 19.63 2.85
C ASN A 206 -0.45 19.64 4.08
N ARG A 207 -0.33 18.69 5.00
CA ARG A 207 -1.11 18.65 6.24
C ARG A 207 -0.95 19.94 7.04
N LYS A 208 -2.05 20.55 7.42
CA LYS A 208 -2.03 21.79 8.20
C LYS A 208 -1.84 21.55 9.71
N TYR A 209 -2.37 20.45 10.22
CA TYR A 209 -2.52 20.22 11.67
C TYR A 209 -1.38 19.42 12.32
N ASP A 210 -0.57 18.73 11.55
CA ASP A 210 0.46 17.82 12.06
C ASP A 210 1.90 18.27 11.77
N VAL A 211 2.06 19.50 11.25
CA VAL A 211 3.37 19.99 10.79
C VAL A 211 4.37 20.14 11.92
N GLU A 212 3.91 20.50 13.11
CA GLU A 212 4.79 20.65 14.27
C GLU A 212 5.35 19.31 14.73
N ASP A 213 4.54 18.24 14.66
CA ASP A 213 4.93 16.91 15.13
C ASP A 213 5.55 16.02 14.07
N ARG A 214 5.15 16.15 12.81
CA ARG A 214 5.61 15.28 11.72
C ARG A 214 6.56 15.93 10.72
N GLY A 215 6.45 17.26 10.51
CA GLY A 215 7.16 17.96 9.45
C GLY A 215 6.54 17.67 8.07
N ARG A 216 6.96 18.44 7.06
CA ARG A 216 6.36 18.36 5.71
C ARG A 216 7.04 17.38 4.76
N GLY A 217 8.28 17.06 5.00
CA GLY A 217 9.08 16.19 4.12
C GLY A 217 9.59 14.97 4.87
N ASN A 218 9.58 13.84 4.20
CA ASN A 218 10.12 12.62 4.75
C ASN A 218 10.78 11.74 3.68
N LEU A 219 11.64 10.85 4.13
CA LEU A 219 12.32 9.86 3.31
C LEU A 219 11.78 8.48 3.65
N THR A 220 11.34 7.74 2.63
CA THR A 220 10.85 6.37 2.77
C THR A 220 11.83 5.40 2.11
N PHE A 221 12.17 4.35 2.82
CA PHE A 221 12.90 3.20 2.32
C PHE A 221 11.94 2.04 2.12
N VAL A 222 12.07 1.39 0.98
CA VAL A 222 11.30 0.20 0.61
C VAL A 222 12.29 -0.93 0.35
N SER A 223 12.07 -2.09 0.96
CA SER A 223 12.84 -3.29 0.69
C SER A 223 11.92 -4.51 0.74
N ARG A 224 12.04 -5.37 -0.25
CA ARG A 224 11.35 -6.65 -0.34
C ARG A 224 12.32 -7.72 -0.78
N VAL A 225 12.34 -8.81 -0.07
CA VAL A 225 13.06 -10.03 -0.44
C VAL A 225 12.03 -11.12 -0.66
N SER A 226 12.03 -11.70 -1.85
CA SER A 226 11.13 -12.78 -2.23
C SER A 226 11.94 -14.04 -2.53
N TYR A 227 11.50 -15.18 -2.05
CA TYR A 227 12.07 -16.49 -2.34
C TYR A 227 11.07 -17.31 -3.14
N TYR A 228 11.49 -17.80 -4.32
CA TYR A 228 10.69 -18.69 -5.15
C TYR A 228 10.65 -20.09 -4.53
N ILE A 229 9.52 -20.42 -3.89
CA ILE A 229 9.23 -21.77 -3.39
C ILE A 229 8.99 -22.69 -4.60
N TYR A 230 8.12 -22.24 -5.51
CA TYR A 230 7.85 -22.78 -6.82
C TYR A 230 7.98 -21.66 -7.85
N ASP A 231 7.92 -22.00 -9.14
CA ASP A 231 8.07 -20.99 -10.22
C ASP A 231 6.96 -19.93 -10.20
N ASP A 232 5.80 -20.25 -9.65
CA ASP A 232 4.61 -19.42 -9.55
C ASP A 232 4.29 -18.95 -8.12
N LEU A 233 5.00 -19.45 -7.08
CA LEU A 233 4.76 -19.14 -5.68
C LEU A 233 6.00 -18.58 -5.00
N LEU A 234 5.88 -17.36 -4.47
CA LEU A 234 6.92 -16.67 -3.71
C LEU A 234 6.53 -16.52 -2.25
N PHE A 235 7.51 -16.70 -1.38
CA PHE A 235 7.46 -16.21 -0.01
C PHE A 235 8.15 -14.85 0.06
N ASP A 236 7.50 -13.88 0.67
CA ASP A 236 7.91 -12.47 0.71
C ASP A 236 8.20 -12.01 2.13
N VAL A 237 9.33 -11.35 2.31
CA VAL A 237 9.63 -10.52 3.49
C VAL A 237 9.75 -9.09 3.03
N GLN A 238 8.98 -8.18 3.65
CA GLN A 238 8.90 -6.80 3.22
C GLN A 238 9.17 -5.86 4.37
N TYR A 239 9.85 -4.77 4.07
CA TYR A 239 10.09 -3.67 4.98
C TYR A 239 9.78 -2.35 4.27
N ARG A 240 9.05 -1.47 4.95
CA ARG A 240 8.86 -0.08 4.54
C ARG A 240 9.06 0.80 5.76
N GLY A 241 9.97 1.76 5.69
CA GLY A 241 10.24 2.68 6.78
C GLY A 241 10.31 4.11 6.30
N THR A 242 9.60 5.00 6.98
CA THR A 242 9.57 6.44 6.70
C THR A 242 10.18 7.19 7.86
N LYS A 243 11.05 8.12 7.56
CA LYS A 243 11.78 8.91 8.56
C LYS A 243 11.95 10.35 8.11
N ASN A 244 11.85 11.25 9.09
CA ASN A 244 12.42 12.59 9.04
C ASN A 244 13.06 12.93 10.40
N ASN A 245 13.35 14.20 10.66
CA ASN A 245 13.94 14.65 11.93
C ASN A 245 12.97 14.59 13.14
N LYS A 246 11.69 14.42 12.91
CA LYS A 246 10.66 14.48 13.94
C LYS A 246 10.01 13.13 14.24
N PHE A 247 9.89 12.23 13.26
CA PHE A 247 9.24 10.95 13.45
C PHE A 247 9.89 9.82 12.66
N TYR A 248 9.53 8.60 13.05
CA TYR A 248 9.88 7.37 12.38
C TYR A 248 8.69 6.42 12.42
N ASP A 249 8.28 5.94 11.26
CA ASP A 249 7.25 4.92 11.08
C ASP A 249 7.80 3.77 10.26
N SER A 250 7.51 2.53 10.65
CA SER A 250 7.94 1.35 9.89
C SER A 250 6.89 0.24 9.89
N VAL A 251 6.92 -0.55 8.83
CA VAL A 251 6.13 -1.77 8.68
C VAL A 251 7.03 -2.90 8.22
N ILE A 252 6.87 -4.05 8.83
CA ILE A 252 7.43 -5.32 8.39
C ILE A 252 6.24 -6.21 8.02
N GLY A 253 6.30 -6.86 6.86
CA GLY A 253 5.32 -7.83 6.39
C GLY A 253 5.97 -9.15 6.02
N LEU A 254 5.19 -10.21 6.18
CA LEU A 254 5.51 -11.56 5.74
C LEU A 254 4.32 -12.05 4.92
N GLY A 255 4.57 -12.54 3.73
CA GLY A 255 3.48 -12.92 2.85
C GLY A 255 3.82 -13.95 1.81
N PHE A 256 2.83 -14.23 1.00
CA PHE A 256 2.95 -15.07 -0.19
C PHE A 256 2.37 -14.34 -1.39
N THR A 257 3.06 -14.49 -2.51
CA THR A 257 2.58 -14.02 -3.82
C THR A 257 2.51 -15.22 -4.75
N HIS A 258 1.32 -15.46 -5.29
CA HIS A 258 1.08 -16.52 -6.27
C HIS A 258 0.66 -15.92 -7.60
N TYR A 259 1.29 -16.37 -8.68
CA TYR A 259 1.02 -15.99 -10.07
C TYR A 259 0.22 -17.11 -10.76
N PHE A 260 -0.71 -16.74 -11.68
CA PHE A 260 -1.50 -17.72 -12.44
C PHE A 260 -1.39 -17.50 -13.95
#